data_6f0badcde2a4536336cb0bcf16c2e85a
#
_entry.id   6f0badcde2a4536336cb0bcf16c2e85a
#
_cell.length_a   1.000
_cell.length_b   1.000
_cell.length_c   1.000
_cell.angle_alpha   90.00
_cell.angle_beta   90.00
_cell.angle_gamma   90.00
#
_symmetry.space_group_name_H-M   'P 1'
#
loop_
_entity.id
_entity.type
_entity.pdbx_description
1 polymer ?
#
loop_
_entity_poly.entity_id
_entity_poly.type
_entity_poly.pdbx_seq_one_letter_code
_entity_poly.pdbx_strand_id
1 'polypeptide(L)'
;MKCFILHFSLFIFFLAGSARADGGDVLDRIVRLPGMKGTVYALLGKVSEQSGYLFIYDSKVIHNDSVVRVRKQECSVRQAIHRITGSRNLELKVLGNHILITRAAERKSMEEPAYSTIAGILLDKETGEPVVSASVIAQGTSLGNITNQNGEFRLNLPDSLRRCMLSFSHLGYVGQTVEASALEGRSNVLSLEPKVISLQEVLIRLVEPKKLLREMVEHRDRNYSTSPVYLTTFYREGVQLKNKFQSLTEAVFKVYKSPTMEPGQKDQVKLLKMSKIDNREQTDSVLAKISSGVEACLQLDIMKNLPDFLLLESGEELYTYTSGDIVSVDDRTANVVYFEQKRGVKEPLFCGELYIDSENSALLRARFEIHPRYVKAATRLFVIRQAPKIRLTTEKLVYTVSYKPWNGTYYVHHIRGDLYFKMKRKRMLFSNPTLYTWFEMVTCRIDGENVTRFPRAERLPVHTVFSETDFKYDADFWGDFNVIPLEEELGKIIEKVSLKIEQTEAP
;
A
#
# COMPACT_ATOMS: atom_id res chain seq x y z
N MET A 1 -34.51 4.91 -72.49
CA MET A 1 -35.40 5.96 -71.93
C MET A 1 -34.72 6.51 -70.62
N LYS A 2 -34.31 7.77 -70.68
CA LYS A 2 -33.55 8.48 -69.68
C LYS A 2 -34.50 9.00 -68.58
N CYS A 3 -34.21 8.77 -67.29
CA CYS A 3 -34.82 9.52 -66.22
C CYS A 3 -33.70 10.21 -65.45
N PHE A 4 -33.78 11.51 -65.50
CA PHE A 4 -32.96 12.47 -64.74
C PHE A 4 -33.45 12.49 -63.29
N ILE A 5 -32.56 12.32 -62.30
CA ILE A 5 -32.84 12.62 -60.89
C ILE A 5 -31.95 13.77 -60.47
N LEU A 6 -32.60 14.86 -60.12
CA LEU A 6 -32.07 16.14 -59.64
C LEU A 6 -31.60 15.99 -58.21
N HIS A 7 -30.30 16.23 -57.97
CA HIS A 7 -29.76 16.29 -56.60
C HIS A 7 -29.94 17.72 -56.07
N PHE A 8 -30.77 17.84 -55.02
CA PHE A 8 -30.92 19.05 -54.23
C PHE A 8 -29.96 18.95 -53.05
N SER A 9 -28.83 19.69 -53.13
CA SER A 9 -27.86 19.74 -52.07
C SER A 9 -28.26 20.84 -51.08
N LEU A 10 -28.75 20.42 -49.89
CA LEU A 10 -29.08 21.35 -48.79
C LEU A 10 -27.80 21.55 -47.96
N PHE A 11 -27.16 22.71 -48.10
CA PHE A 11 -26.03 23.12 -47.33
C PHE A 11 -26.52 23.67 -45.97
N ILE A 12 -26.44 22.83 -44.94
CA ILE A 12 -26.68 23.31 -43.56
C ILE A 12 -25.36 23.83 -43.02
N PHE A 13 -25.29 25.16 -42.89
CA PHE A 13 -24.21 25.84 -42.18
C PHE A 13 -24.37 25.57 -40.67
N PHE A 14 -23.57 24.68 -40.11
CA PHE A 14 -23.41 24.57 -38.69
C PHE A 14 -22.46 25.70 -38.22
N LEU A 15 -23.02 26.73 -37.67
CA LEU A 15 -22.27 27.68 -36.85
C LEU A 15 -21.83 26.96 -35.59
N ALA A 16 -20.61 26.42 -35.59
CA ALA A 16 -19.92 25.99 -34.40
C ALA A 16 -19.54 27.21 -33.61
N GLY A 17 -20.41 27.64 -32.71
CA GLY A 17 -20.06 28.57 -31.65
C GLY A 17 -19.01 27.92 -30.78
N SER A 18 -17.75 28.27 -30.91
CA SER A 18 -16.71 27.96 -29.98
C SER A 18 -17.06 28.61 -28.64
N ALA A 19 -17.68 27.82 -27.73
CA ALA A 19 -17.76 28.18 -26.33
C ALA A 19 -16.34 28.15 -25.79
N ARG A 20 -15.72 29.36 -25.66
CA ARG A 20 -14.56 29.54 -24.82
C ARG A 20 -14.91 29.03 -23.43
N ALA A 21 -14.21 28.04 -22.96
CA ALA A 21 -14.20 27.66 -21.55
C ALA A 21 -13.64 28.85 -20.76
N ASP A 22 -14.55 29.61 -20.14
CA ASP A 22 -14.22 30.65 -19.20
C ASP A 22 -13.68 29.97 -17.96
N GLY A 23 -12.39 30.12 -17.66
CA GLY A 23 -11.67 29.48 -16.56
C GLY A 23 -12.02 30.01 -15.16
N GLY A 24 -13.23 30.52 -14.96
CA GLY A 24 -13.74 30.94 -13.65
C GLY A 24 -14.26 29.73 -12.85
N ASP A 25 -14.00 29.72 -11.53
CA ASP A 25 -14.58 28.71 -10.61
C ASP A 25 -16.08 28.64 -10.84
N VAL A 26 -16.61 27.45 -11.13
CA VAL A 26 -18.06 27.19 -11.35
C VAL A 26 -18.90 27.74 -10.20
N LEU A 27 -18.37 27.70 -9.00
CA LEU A 27 -19.03 28.21 -7.80
C LEU A 27 -19.21 29.74 -7.81
N ASP A 28 -18.48 30.46 -8.64
CA ASP A 28 -18.59 31.92 -8.82
C ASP A 28 -19.49 32.32 -9.99
N ARG A 29 -19.97 31.33 -10.78
CA ARG A 29 -20.94 31.57 -11.86
C ARG A 29 -22.21 32.22 -11.31
N ILE A 30 -22.70 33.29 -11.97
CA ILE A 30 -23.89 34.04 -11.57
C ILE A 30 -25.17 33.27 -11.97
N VAL A 31 -26.07 33.13 -11.02
CA VAL A 31 -27.42 32.53 -11.16
C VAL A 31 -28.49 33.47 -10.61
N ARG A 32 -29.70 33.33 -11.11
CA ARG A 32 -30.87 34.13 -10.67
C ARG A 32 -31.75 33.34 -9.72
N LEU A 33 -31.84 33.77 -8.49
CA LEU A 33 -32.83 33.23 -7.56
C LEU A 33 -34.26 33.74 -7.91
N PRO A 34 -35.27 32.85 -7.91
CA PRO A 34 -36.61 33.18 -8.46
C PRO A 34 -37.48 34.06 -7.59
N GLY A 35 -37.09 34.47 -6.40
CA GLY A 35 -37.91 35.31 -5.52
C GLY A 35 -39.20 34.64 -5.08
N MET A 36 -39.17 33.36 -4.71
CA MET A 36 -40.34 32.58 -4.37
C MET A 36 -40.15 31.78 -3.06
N LYS A 37 -41.25 31.24 -2.56
CA LYS A 37 -41.24 30.23 -1.49
C LYS A 37 -41.29 28.85 -2.14
N GLY A 38 -40.40 27.95 -1.71
CA GLY A 38 -40.32 26.59 -2.23
C GLY A 38 -39.50 25.68 -1.32
N THR A 39 -39.53 24.38 -1.58
CA THR A 39 -38.68 23.43 -0.88
C THR A 39 -37.22 23.66 -1.27
N VAL A 40 -36.29 23.33 -0.36
CA VAL A 40 -34.86 23.42 -0.62
C VAL A 40 -34.51 22.62 -1.87
N TYR A 41 -35.06 21.43 -2.03
CA TYR A 41 -34.85 20.59 -3.23
C TYR A 41 -35.29 21.32 -4.53
N ALA A 42 -36.48 21.89 -4.57
CA ALA A 42 -36.97 22.57 -5.77
C ALA A 42 -36.16 23.84 -6.11
N LEU A 43 -35.69 24.56 -5.10
CA LEU A 43 -34.89 25.77 -5.29
C LEU A 43 -33.46 25.43 -5.74
N LEU A 44 -32.82 24.38 -5.17
CA LEU A 44 -31.52 23.87 -5.64
C LEU A 44 -31.63 23.33 -7.08
N GLY A 45 -32.72 22.66 -7.45
CA GLY A 45 -33.00 22.23 -8.81
C GLY A 45 -32.94 23.38 -9.82
N LYS A 46 -33.52 24.55 -9.48
CA LYS A 46 -33.43 25.73 -10.36
C LYS A 46 -32.03 26.32 -10.48
N VAL A 47 -31.20 26.21 -9.46
CA VAL A 47 -29.79 26.60 -9.50
C VAL A 47 -29.01 25.59 -10.35
N SER A 48 -29.32 24.30 -10.22
CA SER A 48 -28.74 23.22 -11.04
C SER A 48 -28.99 23.44 -12.55
N GLU A 49 -30.24 23.73 -12.93
CA GLU A 49 -30.63 24.04 -14.30
C GLU A 49 -29.85 25.23 -14.89
N GLN A 50 -29.62 26.28 -14.10
CA GLN A 50 -28.93 27.49 -14.56
C GLN A 50 -27.40 27.32 -14.57
N SER A 51 -26.86 26.60 -13.61
CA SER A 51 -25.39 26.39 -13.52
C SER A 51 -24.91 25.30 -14.49
N GLY A 52 -25.78 24.35 -14.86
CA GLY A 52 -25.43 23.15 -15.62
C GLY A 52 -24.75 22.06 -14.78
N TYR A 53 -24.79 22.19 -13.43
CA TYR A 53 -24.15 21.25 -12.50
C TYR A 53 -25.20 20.59 -11.60
N LEU A 54 -25.03 19.31 -11.37
CA LEU A 54 -25.87 18.54 -10.43
C LEU A 54 -25.35 18.68 -9.00
N PHE A 55 -26.25 18.70 -8.01
CA PHE A 55 -25.85 18.74 -6.61
C PHE A 55 -25.92 17.36 -5.96
N ILE A 56 -24.87 16.98 -5.24
CA ILE A 56 -24.79 15.77 -4.43
C ILE A 56 -24.64 16.18 -2.97
N TYR A 57 -25.55 15.75 -2.11
CA TYR A 57 -25.52 16.02 -0.67
C TYR A 57 -26.25 14.93 0.12
N ASP A 58 -25.91 14.79 1.41
CA ASP A 58 -26.61 13.92 2.35
C ASP A 58 -27.84 14.65 2.90
N SER A 59 -28.99 13.99 2.97
CA SER A 59 -30.24 14.51 3.59
C SER A 59 -30.06 14.86 5.08
N LYS A 60 -29.04 14.32 5.75
CA LYS A 60 -28.65 14.75 7.11
C LYS A 60 -27.96 16.11 7.15
N VAL A 61 -27.40 16.57 6.02
CA VAL A 61 -26.73 17.86 5.88
C VAL A 61 -27.70 18.93 5.37
N ILE A 62 -28.57 18.57 4.41
CA ILE A 62 -29.56 19.46 3.79
C ILE A 62 -30.91 18.78 3.84
N HIS A 63 -31.85 19.39 4.57
CA HIS A 63 -33.24 18.93 4.67
C HIS A 63 -34.03 19.30 3.43
N ASN A 64 -34.21 18.37 2.51
CA ASN A 64 -34.87 18.55 1.20
C ASN A 64 -36.25 19.17 1.27
N ASP A 65 -37.06 18.77 2.23
CA ASP A 65 -38.46 19.14 2.37
C ASP A 65 -38.66 20.47 3.12
N SER A 66 -37.58 21.06 3.65
CA SER A 66 -37.64 22.36 4.32
C SER A 66 -38.08 23.44 3.33
N VAL A 67 -39.12 24.19 3.71
CA VAL A 67 -39.67 25.25 2.88
C VAL A 67 -39.05 26.58 3.25
N VAL A 68 -38.31 27.17 2.30
CA VAL A 68 -37.61 28.45 2.47
C VAL A 68 -38.13 29.50 1.51
N ARG A 69 -37.98 30.77 1.87
CA ARG A 69 -38.31 31.92 1.00
C ARG A 69 -37.00 32.58 0.56
N VAL A 70 -36.71 32.59 -0.74
CA VAL A 70 -35.59 33.31 -1.32
C VAL A 70 -36.04 34.60 -1.97
N ARG A 71 -35.24 35.68 -1.86
CA ARG A 71 -35.52 36.96 -2.54
C ARG A 71 -35.04 36.89 -3.98
N LYS A 72 -35.73 37.56 -4.90
CA LYS A 72 -35.31 37.70 -6.29
C LYS A 72 -33.99 38.47 -6.35
N GLN A 73 -32.92 37.84 -6.80
CA GLN A 73 -31.58 38.46 -6.93
C GLN A 73 -30.67 37.64 -7.80
N GLU A 74 -29.65 38.26 -8.30
CA GLU A 74 -28.48 37.60 -8.94
C GLU A 74 -27.42 37.40 -7.88
N CYS A 75 -26.78 36.20 -7.86
CA CYS A 75 -25.71 35.86 -6.94
C CYS A 75 -24.94 34.68 -7.47
N SER A 76 -23.74 34.44 -6.93
CA SER A 76 -22.96 33.25 -7.33
C SER A 76 -23.62 31.96 -6.92
N VAL A 77 -23.31 30.84 -7.60
CA VAL A 77 -23.77 29.49 -7.25
C VAL A 77 -23.49 29.21 -5.77
N ARG A 78 -22.29 29.54 -5.29
CA ARG A 78 -21.90 29.44 -3.87
C ARG A 78 -22.87 30.17 -2.95
N GLN A 79 -23.14 31.43 -3.25
CA GLN A 79 -24.06 32.26 -2.46
C GLN A 79 -25.50 31.73 -2.55
N ALA A 80 -25.94 31.26 -3.71
CA ALA A 80 -27.26 30.70 -3.91
C ALA A 80 -27.47 29.45 -3.02
N ILE A 81 -26.51 28.54 -2.99
CA ILE A 81 -26.54 27.33 -2.14
C ILE A 81 -26.68 27.73 -0.66
N HIS A 82 -25.82 28.61 -0.14
CA HIS A 82 -25.85 29.06 1.24
C HIS A 82 -27.18 29.75 1.61
N ARG A 83 -27.78 30.51 0.71
CA ARG A 83 -29.08 31.20 0.95
C ARG A 83 -30.27 30.27 0.94
N ILE A 84 -30.26 29.27 0.06
CA ILE A 84 -31.31 28.27 -0.05
C ILE A 84 -31.27 27.31 1.16
N THR A 85 -30.09 26.86 1.55
CA THR A 85 -29.93 25.92 2.65
C THR A 85 -29.99 26.57 4.02
N GLY A 86 -29.84 27.91 4.10
CA GLY A 86 -29.73 28.66 5.35
C GLY A 86 -28.46 28.37 6.16
N SER A 87 -27.59 27.51 5.69
CA SER A 87 -26.36 27.09 6.37
C SER A 87 -25.17 27.81 5.80
N ARG A 88 -24.35 28.42 6.68
CA ARG A 88 -23.04 29.01 6.31
C ARG A 88 -21.89 28.02 6.47
N ASN A 89 -22.13 26.90 7.12
CA ASN A 89 -21.11 25.89 7.44
C ASN A 89 -21.19 24.71 6.46
N LEU A 90 -21.12 25.03 5.16
CA LEU A 90 -21.08 24.05 4.07
C LEU A 90 -19.76 24.15 3.31
N GLU A 91 -19.16 23.03 3.04
CA GLU A 91 -18.04 22.87 2.11
C GLU A 91 -18.59 22.47 0.74
N LEU A 92 -18.17 23.19 -0.31
CA LEU A 92 -18.61 22.98 -1.69
C LEU A 92 -17.41 22.55 -2.51
N LYS A 93 -17.46 21.36 -3.10
CA LYS A 93 -16.38 20.81 -3.94
C LYS A 93 -16.93 20.43 -5.32
N VAL A 94 -16.29 20.93 -6.37
CA VAL A 94 -16.66 20.60 -7.75
C VAL A 94 -15.96 19.29 -8.14
N LEU A 95 -16.75 18.31 -8.61
CA LEU A 95 -16.31 16.97 -9.03
C LEU A 95 -16.92 16.68 -10.41
N GLY A 96 -16.16 16.92 -11.49
CA GLY A 96 -16.66 16.77 -12.85
C GLY A 96 -17.90 17.66 -13.08
N ASN A 97 -19.04 17.08 -13.42
CA ASN A 97 -20.32 17.79 -13.62
C ASN A 97 -21.20 17.87 -12.35
N HIS A 98 -20.61 17.68 -11.17
CA HIS A 98 -21.33 17.69 -9.90
C HIS A 98 -20.71 18.67 -8.91
N ILE A 99 -21.54 19.24 -8.04
CA ILE A 99 -21.12 20.01 -6.87
C ILE A 99 -21.50 19.19 -5.66
N LEU A 100 -20.50 18.66 -4.95
CA LEU A 100 -20.64 17.96 -3.69
C LEU A 100 -20.80 19.00 -2.56
N ILE A 101 -21.88 18.89 -1.79
CA ILE A 101 -22.17 19.75 -0.65
C ILE A 101 -22.07 18.91 0.61
N THR A 102 -21.09 19.22 1.45
CA THR A 102 -20.89 18.56 2.74
C THR A 102 -20.99 19.59 3.87
N ARG A 103 -21.18 19.14 5.11
CA ARG A 103 -21.02 20.02 6.25
C ARG A 103 -19.53 20.36 6.35
N ALA A 104 -19.19 21.64 6.33
CA ALA A 104 -17.85 22.03 6.70
C ALA A 104 -17.59 21.47 8.11
N ALA A 105 -16.60 20.61 8.23
CA ALA A 105 -16.17 20.16 9.54
C ALA A 105 -15.93 21.44 10.37
N GLU A 106 -16.50 21.53 11.58
CA GLU A 106 -16.07 22.55 12.51
C GLU A 106 -14.54 22.43 12.55
N ARG A 107 -13.87 23.37 11.91
CA ARG A 107 -12.46 23.59 12.16
C ARG A 107 -12.39 24.07 13.62
N LYS A 108 -12.38 23.12 14.59
CA LYS A 108 -11.43 23.27 15.64
C LYS A 108 -10.13 23.47 14.87
N SER A 109 -9.49 24.59 15.07
CA SER A 109 -8.10 24.79 14.73
C SER A 109 -7.27 23.81 15.60
N MET A 110 -7.32 22.53 15.29
CA MET A 110 -6.18 21.68 15.41
C MET A 110 -5.30 22.20 14.28
N GLU A 111 -4.32 23.02 14.64
CA GLU A 111 -3.13 23.19 13.84
C GLU A 111 -2.81 21.77 13.37
N GLU A 112 -2.86 21.53 12.04
CA GLU A 112 -2.38 20.26 11.52
C GLU A 112 -1.00 20.09 12.11
N PRO A 113 -0.70 19.00 12.83
CA PRO A 113 0.57 18.87 13.49
C PRO A 113 1.63 19.11 12.42
N ALA A 114 2.47 20.11 12.62
CA ALA A 114 3.58 20.35 11.73
C ALA A 114 4.46 19.10 11.75
N TYR A 115 4.92 18.66 10.59
CA TYR A 115 5.74 17.47 10.42
C TYR A 115 7.13 17.86 9.96
N SER A 116 8.14 17.26 10.60
CA SER A 116 9.53 17.30 10.13
C SER A 116 9.82 16.05 9.30
N THR A 117 10.37 16.23 8.11
CA THR A 117 10.83 15.10 7.28
C THR A 117 12.30 14.84 7.52
N ILE A 118 12.63 13.61 7.88
CA ILE A 118 14.00 13.12 7.99
C ILE A 118 14.24 12.12 6.87
N ALA A 119 15.32 12.32 6.11
CA ALA A 119 15.69 11.46 4.99
C ALA A 119 17.20 11.22 4.97
N GLY A 120 17.60 10.12 4.37
CA GLY A 120 19.01 9.78 4.23
C GLY A 120 19.21 8.42 3.58
N ILE A 121 20.47 7.97 3.58
CA ILE A 121 20.91 6.68 3.06
C ILE A 121 21.61 5.91 4.17
N LEU A 122 21.31 4.62 4.28
CA LEU A 122 21.91 3.70 5.21
C LEU A 122 22.82 2.71 4.47
N LEU A 123 24.09 2.70 4.83
CA LEU A 123 25.13 1.89 4.18
C LEU A 123 25.73 0.89 5.15
N ASP A 124 26.26 -0.19 4.62
CA ASP A 124 27.15 -1.09 5.34
C ASP A 124 28.51 -0.38 5.55
N LYS A 125 29.00 -0.36 6.78
CA LYS A 125 30.21 0.36 7.16
C LYS A 125 31.49 -0.22 6.55
N GLU A 126 31.52 -1.53 6.29
CA GLU A 126 32.69 -2.22 5.76
C GLU A 126 32.72 -2.23 4.21
N THR A 127 31.57 -2.51 3.60
CA THR A 127 31.48 -2.67 2.15
C THR A 127 31.05 -1.41 1.42
N GLY A 128 30.40 -0.45 2.11
CA GLY A 128 29.77 0.72 1.50
C GLY A 128 28.49 0.41 0.71
N GLU A 129 28.03 -0.83 0.72
CA GLU A 129 26.82 -1.25 0.02
C GLU A 129 25.55 -0.77 0.75
N PRO A 130 24.42 -0.54 0.04
CA PRO A 130 23.17 -0.16 0.65
C PRO A 130 22.61 -1.23 1.61
N VAL A 131 22.18 -0.83 2.80
CA VAL A 131 21.46 -1.73 3.72
C VAL A 131 19.98 -1.69 3.38
N VAL A 132 19.51 -2.72 2.69
CA VAL A 132 18.16 -2.85 2.15
C VAL A 132 17.18 -3.36 3.20
N SER A 133 15.96 -2.79 3.25
CA SER A 133 14.90 -3.16 4.21
C SER A 133 15.32 -3.05 5.67
N ALA A 134 16.28 -2.18 5.99
CA ALA A 134 16.61 -1.81 7.35
C ALA A 134 15.47 -1.01 7.98
N SER A 135 15.18 -1.28 9.22
CA SER A 135 14.13 -0.59 9.95
C SER A 135 14.60 0.77 10.47
N VAL A 136 13.75 1.78 10.34
CA VAL A 136 13.91 3.14 10.86
C VAL A 136 12.72 3.45 11.74
N ILE A 137 12.91 3.47 13.07
CA ILE A 137 11.81 3.57 14.05
C ILE A 137 12.05 4.71 15.03
N ALA A 138 11.02 5.52 15.27
CA ALA A 138 11.02 6.51 16.35
C ALA A 138 10.79 5.80 17.69
N GLN A 139 11.84 5.75 18.52
CA GLN A 139 11.81 5.04 19.81
C GLN A 139 10.69 5.56 20.72
N GLY A 140 10.06 4.65 21.46
CA GLY A 140 8.95 4.97 22.36
C GLY A 140 7.63 5.25 21.62
N THR A 141 7.61 5.09 20.30
CA THR A 141 6.40 5.25 19.47
C THR A 141 6.18 4.04 18.56
N SER A 142 5.04 4.00 17.87
CA SER A 142 4.77 3.02 16.83
C SER A 142 5.15 3.50 15.43
N LEU A 143 5.74 4.71 15.31
CA LEU A 143 6.09 5.30 14.01
C LEU A 143 7.38 4.71 13.46
N GLY A 144 7.36 4.29 12.22
CA GLY A 144 8.53 3.74 11.56
C GLY A 144 8.38 3.61 10.06
N ASN A 145 9.47 3.23 9.43
CA ASN A 145 9.57 2.92 8.01
C ASN A 145 10.74 1.95 7.78
N ILE A 146 11.05 1.64 6.52
CA ILE A 146 12.24 0.85 6.13
C ILE A 146 13.01 1.57 5.02
N THR A 147 14.26 1.13 4.80
CA THR A 147 15.07 1.55 3.64
C THR A 147 14.64 0.84 2.36
N ASN A 148 14.74 1.52 1.22
CA ASN A 148 14.52 0.95 -0.10
C ASN A 148 15.74 0.14 -0.61
N GLN A 149 15.74 -0.28 -1.89
CA GLN A 149 16.84 -1.07 -2.51
C GLN A 149 18.16 -0.29 -2.60
N ASN A 150 18.14 1.03 -2.56
CA ASN A 150 19.31 1.90 -2.54
C ASN A 150 19.77 2.28 -1.12
N GLY A 151 19.16 1.69 -0.07
CA GLY A 151 19.41 2.05 1.32
C GLY A 151 18.78 3.38 1.73
N GLU A 152 17.97 4.02 0.88
CA GLU A 152 17.35 5.30 1.15
C GLU A 152 16.15 5.13 2.09
N PHE A 153 16.01 6.06 3.04
CA PHE A 153 14.87 6.14 3.96
C PHE A 153 14.27 7.54 4.00
N ARG A 154 12.99 7.59 4.31
CA ARG A 154 12.27 8.83 4.62
C ARG A 154 11.30 8.57 5.77
N LEU A 155 11.32 9.43 6.77
CA LEU A 155 10.43 9.37 7.93
C LEU A 155 9.85 10.76 8.21
N ASN A 156 8.53 10.86 8.16
CA ASN A 156 7.78 12.04 8.57
C ASN A 156 7.42 11.91 10.04
N LEU A 157 7.85 12.84 10.86
CA LEU A 157 7.63 12.87 12.31
C LEU A 157 6.81 14.10 12.69
N PRO A 158 5.77 13.98 13.51
CA PRO A 158 5.14 15.12 14.14
C PRO A 158 6.18 15.96 14.91
N ASP A 159 6.07 17.27 14.88
CA ASP A 159 7.03 18.18 15.58
C ASP A 159 7.17 17.88 17.07
N SER A 160 6.14 17.33 17.70
CA SER A 160 6.20 16.86 19.08
C SER A 160 7.24 15.76 19.31
N LEU A 161 7.65 15.04 18.27
CA LEU A 161 8.65 13.97 18.29
C LEU A 161 10.02 14.38 17.73
N ARG A 162 10.23 15.65 17.43
CA ARG A 162 11.47 16.18 16.85
C ARG A 162 12.75 15.82 17.62
N ARG A 163 12.64 15.60 18.94
CA ARG A 163 13.77 15.21 19.82
C ARG A 163 13.77 13.71 20.16
N CYS A 164 12.92 12.90 19.53
CA CYS A 164 12.94 11.47 19.78
C CYS A 164 14.23 10.85 19.24
N MET A 165 14.60 9.71 19.78
CA MET A 165 15.69 8.90 19.24
C MET A 165 15.15 8.04 18.09
N LEU A 166 15.84 8.05 16.95
CA LEU A 166 15.60 7.16 15.83
C LEU A 166 16.52 5.96 15.95
N SER A 167 15.95 4.76 15.91
CA SER A 167 16.67 3.50 15.87
C SER A 167 16.75 3.00 14.43
N PHE A 168 17.99 2.70 13.99
CA PHE A 168 18.30 2.10 12.71
C PHE A 168 18.80 0.67 12.98
N SER A 169 18.13 -0.34 12.42
CA SER A 169 18.46 -1.74 12.70
C SER A 169 18.22 -2.63 11.51
N HIS A 170 19.06 -3.66 11.37
CA HIS A 170 18.91 -4.71 10.36
C HIS A 170 19.53 -6.02 10.85
N LEU A 171 19.03 -7.17 10.32
CA LEU A 171 19.58 -8.48 10.60
C LEU A 171 21.09 -8.53 10.29
N GLY A 172 21.89 -8.96 11.26
CA GLY A 172 23.35 -9.11 11.11
C GLY A 172 24.14 -7.81 11.31
N TYR A 173 23.51 -6.74 11.79
CA TYR A 173 24.16 -5.46 12.08
C TYR A 173 24.01 -5.06 13.54
N VAL A 174 24.92 -4.22 14.00
CA VAL A 174 24.80 -3.51 15.28
C VAL A 174 23.83 -2.35 15.07
N GLY A 175 22.76 -2.28 15.86
CA GLY A 175 21.79 -1.19 15.80
C GLY A 175 22.42 0.16 16.14
N GLN A 176 22.00 1.22 15.46
CA GLN A 176 22.43 2.59 15.70
C GLN A 176 21.24 3.45 16.12
N THR A 177 21.49 4.36 17.05
CA THR A 177 20.47 5.30 17.50
C THR A 177 20.96 6.73 17.35
N VAL A 178 20.13 7.61 16.76
CA VAL A 178 20.47 9.02 16.50
C VAL A 178 19.28 9.89 16.87
N GLU A 179 19.50 11.05 17.46
CA GLU A 179 18.43 12.01 17.74
C GLU A 179 17.87 12.59 16.43
N ALA A 180 16.55 12.60 16.29
CA ALA A 180 15.85 13.04 15.06
C ALA A 180 16.24 14.48 14.65
N SER A 181 16.35 15.40 15.62
CA SER A 181 16.74 16.79 15.38
C SER A 181 18.14 16.94 14.74
N ALA A 182 19.05 16.00 14.99
CA ALA A 182 20.39 16.01 14.38
C ALA A 182 20.39 15.66 12.89
N LEU A 183 19.33 15.02 12.40
CA LEU A 183 19.19 14.56 11.03
C LEU A 183 18.29 15.47 10.18
N GLU A 184 17.63 16.44 10.79
CA GLU A 184 16.67 17.30 10.12
C GLU A 184 17.35 18.27 9.12
N GLY A 185 16.71 18.47 7.95
CA GLY A 185 17.13 19.45 6.95
C GLY A 185 18.47 19.15 6.26
N ARG A 186 18.96 17.90 6.35
CA ARG A 186 20.24 17.48 5.78
C ARG A 186 20.04 16.25 4.88
N SER A 187 20.97 16.05 3.95
CA SER A 187 21.16 14.75 3.28
C SER A 187 22.04 13.88 4.19
N ASN A 188 21.43 12.92 4.86
CA ASN A 188 22.11 12.09 5.87
C ASN A 188 22.69 10.83 5.22
N VAL A 189 23.94 10.53 5.54
CA VAL A 189 24.56 9.23 5.24
C VAL A 189 24.92 8.59 6.57
N LEU A 190 24.26 7.47 6.87
CA LEU A 190 24.48 6.69 8.07
C LEU A 190 25.08 5.33 7.69
N SER A 191 25.84 4.72 8.59
CA SER A 191 26.45 3.41 8.35
C SER A 191 26.18 2.47 9.50
N LEU A 192 25.68 1.27 9.22
CA LEU A 192 25.59 0.18 10.20
C LEU A 192 26.85 -0.68 10.17
N GLU A 193 27.31 -1.05 11.34
CA GLU A 193 28.45 -1.95 11.50
C GLU A 193 27.98 -3.40 11.48
N PRO A 194 28.52 -4.28 10.61
CA PRO A 194 28.22 -5.69 10.64
C PRO A 194 28.51 -6.29 12.03
N LYS A 195 27.57 -7.04 12.58
CA LYS A 195 27.73 -7.71 13.85
C LYS A 195 28.31 -9.09 13.66
N VAL A 196 29.59 -9.24 13.96
CA VAL A 196 30.27 -10.54 14.02
C VAL A 196 30.01 -11.15 15.39
N ILE A 197 29.27 -12.24 15.46
CA ILE A 197 29.10 -13.00 16.70
C ILE A 197 30.35 -13.88 16.84
N SER A 198 31.17 -13.60 17.84
CA SER A 198 32.37 -14.37 18.14
C SER A 198 32.00 -15.82 18.50
N LEU A 199 32.65 -16.81 17.89
CA LEU A 199 32.48 -18.22 18.23
C LEU A 199 32.72 -18.54 19.73
N GLN A 200 33.41 -17.66 20.45
CA GLN A 200 33.64 -17.81 21.89
C GLN A 200 32.42 -17.43 22.75
N GLU A 201 31.45 -16.65 22.22
CA GLU A 201 30.18 -16.32 22.89
C GLU A 201 29.09 -17.37 22.64
N VAL A 202 29.31 -18.27 21.69
CA VAL A 202 28.37 -19.35 21.38
C VAL A 202 28.62 -20.48 22.38
N LEU A 203 28.04 -20.39 23.56
CA LEU A 203 27.68 -21.57 24.33
C LEU A 203 26.73 -22.37 23.45
N ILE A 204 27.23 -23.46 22.83
CA ILE A 204 26.43 -24.37 22.00
C ILE A 204 25.37 -24.99 22.90
N ARG A 205 24.30 -24.26 23.15
CA ARG A 205 23.03 -24.87 23.56
C ARG A 205 22.48 -25.48 22.28
N LEU A 206 22.66 -26.80 22.17
CA LEU A 206 21.91 -27.60 21.20
C LEU A 206 20.43 -27.49 21.58
N VAL A 207 19.81 -26.40 21.19
CA VAL A 207 18.37 -26.24 21.40
C VAL A 207 17.70 -27.07 20.33
N GLU A 208 16.87 -28.00 20.73
CA GLU A 208 16.11 -28.84 19.79
C GLU A 208 15.17 -27.95 18.94
N PRO A 209 15.30 -27.92 17.60
CA PRO A 209 14.55 -27.00 16.77
C PRO A 209 13.03 -27.16 16.90
N LYS A 210 12.55 -28.38 17.08
CA LYS A 210 11.12 -28.63 17.27
C LYS A 210 10.59 -28.09 18.61
N LYS A 211 11.44 -28.09 19.64
CA LYS A 211 11.10 -27.49 20.94
C LYS A 211 10.93 -25.98 20.79
N LEU A 212 11.87 -25.31 20.11
CA LEU A 212 11.76 -23.87 19.82
C LEU A 212 10.49 -23.52 19.05
N LEU A 213 10.16 -24.30 18.03
CA LEU A 213 8.94 -24.08 17.25
C LEU A 213 7.68 -24.26 18.09
N ARG A 214 7.65 -25.28 18.95
CA ARG A 214 6.52 -25.52 19.87
C ARG A 214 6.35 -24.35 20.81
N GLU A 215 7.40 -23.94 21.49
CA GLU A 215 7.40 -22.78 22.40
C GLU A 215 6.96 -21.50 21.68
N MET A 216 7.44 -21.25 20.47
CA MET A 216 7.04 -20.10 19.65
C MET A 216 5.54 -20.09 19.36
N VAL A 217 4.97 -21.24 19.01
CA VAL A 217 3.53 -21.36 18.70
C VAL A 217 2.68 -21.31 19.98
N GLU A 218 3.13 -21.91 21.07
CA GLU A 218 2.44 -21.89 22.38
C GLU A 218 2.43 -20.48 23.00
N HIS A 219 3.52 -19.71 22.84
CA HIS A 219 3.62 -18.36 23.39
C HIS A 219 2.98 -17.27 22.53
N ARG A 220 2.21 -17.62 21.51
CA ARG A 220 1.55 -16.62 20.64
C ARG A 220 0.62 -15.68 21.39
N ASP A 221 -0.11 -16.17 22.37
CA ASP A 221 -1.02 -15.39 23.20
C ASP A 221 -0.31 -14.37 24.08
N ARG A 222 0.95 -14.61 24.43
CA ARG A 222 1.79 -13.70 25.22
C ARG A 222 2.53 -12.68 24.35
N ASN A 223 2.97 -13.12 23.17
CA ASN A 223 3.84 -12.32 22.32
C ASN A 223 3.07 -11.46 21.30
N TYR A 224 1.88 -11.88 20.86
CA TYR A 224 1.13 -11.20 19.81
C TYR A 224 -0.20 -10.66 20.31
N SER A 225 -0.78 -9.76 19.52
CA SER A 225 -1.98 -9.04 19.94
C SER A 225 -3.17 -9.95 20.19
N THR A 226 -3.74 -9.85 21.39
CA THR A 226 -5.00 -10.49 21.80
C THR A 226 -6.21 -9.55 21.64
N SER A 227 -5.99 -8.29 21.27
CA SER A 227 -7.00 -7.27 21.01
C SER A 227 -6.83 -6.69 19.62
N PRO A 228 -7.90 -6.18 18.99
CA PRO A 228 -7.78 -5.57 17.68
C PRO A 228 -7.00 -4.26 17.75
N VAL A 229 -6.24 -3.96 16.68
CA VAL A 229 -5.51 -2.70 16.50
C VAL A 229 -5.73 -2.16 15.09
N TYR A 230 -5.49 -0.87 14.89
CA TYR A 230 -5.31 -0.32 13.55
C TYR A 230 -3.84 -0.27 13.19
N LEU A 231 -3.51 -0.76 11.99
CA LEU A 231 -2.20 -0.56 11.38
C LEU A 231 -2.37 0.44 10.23
N THR A 232 -1.55 1.49 10.21
CA THR A 232 -1.36 2.29 8.99
C THR A 232 -0.19 1.69 8.24
N THR A 233 -0.43 1.20 7.04
CA THR A 233 0.57 0.45 6.26
C THR A 233 0.81 1.13 4.92
N PHE A 234 2.07 1.21 4.50
CA PHE A 234 2.44 1.48 3.12
C PHE A 234 2.53 0.16 2.36
N TYR A 235 1.97 0.13 1.17
CA TYR A 235 1.98 -1.01 0.25
C TYR A 235 2.54 -0.58 -1.10
N ARG A 236 3.38 -1.42 -1.68
CA ARG A 236 3.91 -1.25 -3.03
C ARG A 236 3.92 -2.58 -3.76
N GLU A 237 3.52 -2.60 -5.03
CA GLU A 237 3.69 -3.74 -5.92
C GLU A 237 4.23 -3.28 -7.27
N GLY A 238 5.11 -4.08 -7.86
CA GLY A 238 5.70 -3.79 -9.16
C GLY A 238 5.70 -5.00 -10.08
N VAL A 239 5.65 -4.72 -11.38
CA VAL A 239 5.74 -5.73 -12.43
C VAL A 239 6.82 -5.34 -13.42
N GLN A 240 7.71 -6.28 -13.72
CA GLN A 240 8.76 -6.14 -14.74
C GLN A 240 8.71 -7.31 -15.72
N LEU A 241 8.90 -7.03 -16.99
CA LEU A 241 9.03 -8.03 -18.04
C LEU A 241 10.34 -7.82 -18.78
N LYS A 242 11.22 -8.84 -18.82
CA LYS A 242 12.58 -8.70 -19.38
C LYS A 242 13.38 -7.55 -18.76
N ASN A 243 13.30 -7.37 -17.45
CA ASN A 243 13.89 -6.26 -16.70
C ASN A 243 13.38 -4.86 -17.12
N LYS A 244 12.27 -4.80 -17.87
CA LYS A 244 11.62 -3.55 -18.21
C LYS A 244 10.37 -3.36 -17.35
N PHE A 245 10.29 -2.19 -16.77
CA PHE A 245 9.16 -1.77 -15.97
C PHE A 245 7.86 -1.84 -16.76
N GLN A 246 6.82 -2.40 -16.15
CA GLN A 246 5.48 -2.51 -16.73
C GLN A 246 4.46 -1.70 -15.91
N SER A 247 4.45 -1.88 -14.60
CA SER A 247 3.55 -1.16 -13.71
C SER A 247 4.11 -1.07 -12.29
N LEU A 248 3.73 -0.01 -11.60
CA LEU A 248 3.94 0.20 -10.17
C LEU A 248 2.62 0.67 -9.55
N THR A 249 2.24 0.04 -8.47
CA THR A 249 1.12 0.48 -7.63
C THR A 249 1.63 0.73 -6.23
N GLU A 250 1.29 1.88 -5.68
CA GLU A 250 1.58 2.25 -4.30
C GLU A 250 0.30 2.65 -3.58
N ALA A 251 0.18 2.30 -2.33
CA ALA A 251 -1.00 2.65 -1.54
C ALA A 251 -0.68 2.80 -0.05
N VAL A 252 -1.45 3.63 0.62
CA VAL A 252 -1.51 3.67 2.08
C VAL A 252 -2.86 3.13 2.51
N PHE A 253 -2.83 2.14 3.40
CA PHE A 253 -4.02 1.52 3.96
C PHE A 253 -4.12 1.76 5.45
N LYS A 254 -5.35 1.83 5.95
CA LYS A 254 -5.67 1.56 7.34
C LYS A 254 -6.21 0.13 7.44
N VAL A 255 -5.52 -0.72 8.19
CA VAL A 255 -5.89 -2.12 8.39
C VAL A 255 -6.47 -2.29 9.78
N TYR A 256 -7.71 -2.74 9.87
CA TYR A 256 -8.25 -3.30 11.11
C TYR A 256 -7.65 -4.70 11.25
N LYS A 257 -6.68 -4.83 12.12
CA LYS A 257 -6.04 -6.10 12.46
C LYS A 257 -6.82 -6.75 13.58
N SER A 258 -7.43 -7.88 13.30
CA SER A 258 -8.13 -8.66 14.34
C SER A 258 -7.13 -9.45 15.19
N PRO A 259 -7.53 -9.90 16.40
CA PRO A 259 -6.64 -10.63 17.30
C PRO A 259 -5.93 -11.80 16.63
N THR A 260 -4.67 -12.02 16.99
CA THR A 260 -3.83 -13.07 16.38
C THR A 260 -4.38 -14.47 16.70
N MET A 261 -4.93 -14.69 17.90
CA MET A 261 -5.48 -15.97 18.34
C MET A 261 -6.88 -16.26 17.77
N GLU A 262 -7.43 -15.37 16.95
CA GLU A 262 -8.73 -15.53 16.31
C GLU A 262 -8.61 -15.62 14.78
N PRO A 263 -8.02 -16.69 14.20
CA PRO A 263 -7.77 -16.81 12.76
C PRO A 263 -9.06 -16.81 11.93
N GLY A 264 -10.19 -17.16 12.51
CA GLY A 264 -11.52 -17.05 11.88
C GLY A 264 -11.99 -15.60 11.68
N GLN A 265 -11.47 -14.64 12.43
CA GLN A 265 -11.75 -13.24 12.25
C GLN A 265 -10.86 -12.65 11.16
N LYS A 266 -11.49 -12.20 10.07
CA LYS A 266 -10.78 -11.57 8.96
C LYS A 266 -10.37 -10.14 9.29
N ASP A 267 -9.15 -9.80 8.94
CA ASP A 267 -8.66 -8.44 8.90
C ASP A 267 -9.45 -7.62 7.85
N GLN A 268 -9.58 -6.31 8.05
CA GLN A 268 -10.29 -5.43 7.13
C GLN A 268 -9.36 -4.31 6.67
N VAL A 269 -9.47 -3.94 5.42
CA VAL A 269 -8.63 -2.92 4.81
C VAL A 269 -9.48 -1.74 4.37
N LYS A 270 -9.03 -0.54 4.69
CA LYS A 270 -9.56 0.72 4.17
C LYS A 270 -8.44 1.41 3.40
N LEU A 271 -8.72 1.78 2.15
CA LEU A 271 -7.80 2.56 1.33
C LEU A 271 -7.80 4.01 1.81
N LEU A 272 -6.63 4.57 2.07
CA LEU A 272 -6.44 5.99 2.40
C LEU A 272 -5.94 6.79 1.20
N LYS A 273 -4.86 6.31 0.56
CA LYS A 273 -4.30 6.90 -0.67
C LYS A 273 -3.78 5.82 -1.59
N MET A 274 -3.76 6.07 -2.89
CA MET A 274 -3.21 5.15 -3.89
C MET A 274 -2.68 5.92 -5.08
N SER A 275 -1.54 5.47 -5.60
CA SER A 275 -0.93 5.91 -6.85
C SER A 275 -0.64 4.70 -7.73
N LYS A 276 -0.85 4.84 -9.03
CA LYS A 276 -0.57 3.78 -9.98
C LYS A 276 0.04 4.35 -11.25
N ILE A 277 1.05 3.65 -11.75
CA ILE A 277 1.76 4.00 -12.97
C ILE A 277 1.83 2.76 -13.86
N ASP A 278 1.32 2.88 -15.07
CA ASP A 278 1.37 1.85 -16.10
C ASP A 278 2.18 2.33 -17.30
N ASN A 279 3.10 1.50 -17.78
CA ASN A 279 3.82 1.76 -19.02
C ASN A 279 2.99 1.26 -20.22
N ARG A 280 2.11 2.12 -20.74
CA ARG A 280 1.13 1.79 -21.80
C ARG A 280 1.77 1.41 -23.15
N GLU A 281 3.01 1.79 -23.44
CA GLU A 281 3.67 1.47 -24.72
C GLU A 281 4.00 -0.03 -24.89
N GLN A 282 4.02 -0.80 -23.82
CA GLN A 282 4.33 -2.23 -23.84
C GLN A 282 3.09 -3.12 -23.62
N THR A 283 1.92 -2.60 -23.91
CA THR A 283 0.62 -3.26 -23.71
C THR A 283 0.37 -4.42 -24.70
N ASP A 284 1.26 -5.34 -24.74
CA ASP A 284 0.81 -6.73 -24.71
C ASP A 284 0.48 -7.00 -23.23
N SER A 285 -0.69 -6.61 -22.80
CA SER A 285 -1.12 -6.78 -21.43
C SER A 285 -0.81 -8.21 -21.00
N VAL A 286 0.14 -8.38 -20.07
CA VAL A 286 0.36 -9.67 -19.43
C VAL A 286 -0.87 -9.88 -18.57
N LEU A 287 -1.93 -10.39 -19.20
CA LEU A 287 -3.18 -10.72 -18.55
C LEU A 287 -2.99 -12.02 -17.76
N ALA A 288 -2.19 -11.93 -16.70
CA ALA A 288 -2.05 -12.99 -15.73
C ALA A 288 -2.44 -12.42 -14.37
N LYS A 289 -3.43 -13.04 -13.73
CA LYS A 289 -3.72 -12.78 -12.32
C LYS A 289 -2.86 -13.71 -11.48
N ILE A 290 -1.90 -13.13 -10.78
CA ILE A 290 -1.00 -13.81 -9.85
C ILE A 290 -1.54 -13.58 -8.44
N SER A 291 -1.33 -14.53 -7.53
CA SER A 291 -1.65 -14.38 -6.12
C SER A 291 -0.67 -13.38 -5.49
N SER A 292 -1.04 -12.12 -5.53
CA SER A 292 -0.31 -10.96 -5.01
C SER A 292 -1.32 -9.95 -4.44
N GLY A 293 -0.82 -8.82 -4.00
CA GLY A 293 -1.67 -7.75 -3.50
C GLY A 293 -1.88 -7.80 -2.00
N VAL A 294 -2.78 -6.95 -1.52
CA VAL A 294 -3.03 -6.76 -0.08
C VAL A 294 -3.48 -8.05 0.61
N GLU A 295 -4.31 -8.87 -0.06
CA GLU A 295 -4.74 -10.14 0.51
C GLU A 295 -3.58 -11.08 0.76
N ALA A 296 -2.63 -11.19 -0.18
CA ALA A 296 -1.43 -11.99 0.01
C ALA A 296 -0.61 -11.51 1.21
N CYS A 297 -0.46 -10.18 1.39
CA CYS A 297 0.20 -9.62 2.57
C CYS A 297 -0.52 -10.01 3.87
N LEU A 298 -1.84 -9.91 3.92
CA LEU A 298 -2.59 -10.28 5.12
C LEU A 298 -2.48 -11.78 5.44
N GLN A 299 -2.44 -12.64 4.42
CA GLN A 299 -2.26 -14.09 4.59
C GLN A 299 -0.84 -14.45 5.04
N LEU A 300 0.16 -13.65 4.68
CA LEU A 300 1.55 -13.83 5.09
C LEU A 300 1.84 -13.43 6.54
N ASP A 301 0.87 -12.94 7.30
CA ASP A 301 1.00 -12.92 8.76
C ASP A 301 0.93 -14.35 9.31
N ILE A 302 2.08 -15.04 9.26
CA ILE A 302 2.20 -16.46 9.57
C ILE A 302 2.02 -16.80 11.05
N MET A 303 2.08 -15.80 11.95
CA MET A 303 1.76 -16.03 13.37
C MET A 303 0.26 -16.01 13.63
N LYS A 304 -0.52 -15.38 12.76
CA LYS A 304 -1.98 -15.47 12.75
C LYS A 304 -2.47 -16.65 11.90
N ASN A 305 -1.93 -16.79 10.70
CA ASN A 305 -2.30 -17.79 9.71
C ASN A 305 -1.19 -18.85 9.66
N LEU A 306 -1.12 -19.74 10.67
CA LEU A 306 -0.05 -20.71 10.77
C LEU A 306 0.04 -21.60 9.52
N PRO A 307 1.16 -21.57 8.77
CA PRO A 307 1.39 -22.48 7.68
C PRO A 307 1.81 -23.88 8.17
N ASP A 308 1.72 -24.89 7.30
CA ASP A 308 1.98 -26.30 7.63
C ASP A 308 3.35 -26.52 8.30
N PHE A 309 4.38 -25.75 7.92
CA PHE A 309 5.72 -25.87 8.52
C PHE A 309 5.80 -25.34 9.97
N LEU A 310 4.76 -24.71 10.50
CA LEU A 310 4.63 -24.30 11.90
C LEU A 310 3.65 -25.19 12.68
N LEU A 311 2.89 -26.06 12.00
CA LEU A 311 1.95 -27.00 12.60
C LEU A 311 2.68 -28.33 12.83
N LEU A 312 3.37 -28.48 13.98
CA LEU A 312 4.23 -29.64 14.24
C LEU A 312 3.50 -30.99 14.17
N GLU A 313 2.24 -31.05 14.58
CA GLU A 313 1.44 -32.30 14.56
C GLU A 313 1.29 -32.88 13.15
N SER A 314 1.05 -32.03 12.15
CA SER A 314 0.96 -32.42 10.73
C SER A 314 2.28 -32.20 9.97
N GLY A 315 3.07 -31.22 10.39
CA GLY A 315 4.33 -30.82 9.75
C GLY A 315 5.45 -31.84 9.91
N GLU A 316 5.46 -32.62 11.00
CA GLU A 316 6.51 -33.63 11.22
C GLU A 316 6.55 -34.72 10.15
N GLU A 317 5.46 -35.02 9.50
CA GLU A 317 5.44 -35.95 8.36
C GLU A 317 6.02 -35.34 7.10
N LEU A 318 5.92 -34.02 6.93
CA LEU A 318 6.24 -33.27 5.72
C LEU A 318 7.62 -32.64 5.76
N TYR A 319 8.10 -32.21 6.94
CA TYR A 319 9.29 -31.36 7.09
C TYR A 319 10.39 -31.98 7.95
N THR A 320 11.62 -31.58 7.67
CA THR A 320 12.79 -31.76 8.53
C THR A 320 13.19 -30.41 9.07
N TYR A 321 13.51 -30.32 10.36
CA TYR A 321 13.94 -29.11 11.04
C TYR A 321 15.37 -29.27 11.54
N THR A 322 16.22 -28.25 11.32
CA THR A 322 17.59 -28.23 11.78
C THR A 322 17.92 -26.90 12.46
N SER A 323 18.72 -26.96 13.52
CA SER A 323 19.20 -25.75 14.17
C SER A 323 20.25 -25.07 13.30
N GLY A 324 20.17 -23.75 13.18
CA GLY A 324 21.18 -22.89 12.62
C GLY A 324 21.99 -22.18 13.71
N ASP A 325 22.72 -21.16 13.29
CA ASP A 325 23.52 -20.32 14.17
C ASP A 325 22.62 -19.38 15.00
N ILE A 326 23.20 -18.84 16.07
CA ILE A 326 22.58 -17.76 16.82
C ILE A 326 22.99 -16.45 16.15
N VAL A 327 22.03 -15.58 15.88
CA VAL A 327 22.25 -14.30 15.20
C VAL A 327 21.65 -13.13 15.98
N SER A 328 22.08 -11.93 15.67
CA SER A 328 21.47 -10.72 16.17
C SER A 328 20.42 -10.19 15.20
N VAL A 329 19.24 -9.89 15.72
CA VAL A 329 18.14 -9.26 14.99
C VAL A 329 17.66 -8.07 15.83
N ASP A 330 17.82 -6.84 15.33
CA ASP A 330 17.38 -5.63 16.04
C ASP A 330 17.87 -5.58 17.51
N ASP A 331 19.16 -5.83 17.73
CA ASP A 331 19.81 -5.92 19.05
C ASP A 331 19.31 -7.06 19.97
N ARG A 332 18.47 -7.94 19.48
CA ARG A 332 18.02 -9.16 20.16
C ARG A 332 18.77 -10.38 19.66
N THR A 333 18.97 -11.34 20.52
CA THR A 333 19.56 -12.63 20.14
C THR A 333 18.47 -13.54 19.61
N ALA A 334 18.66 -14.10 18.42
CA ALA A 334 17.73 -15.03 17.80
C ALA A 334 18.36 -16.39 17.51
N ASN A 335 17.63 -17.45 17.82
CA ASN A 335 17.95 -18.80 17.36
C ASN A 335 17.42 -18.98 15.93
N VAL A 336 18.24 -19.49 15.03
CA VAL A 336 17.81 -19.80 13.66
C VAL A 336 17.35 -21.26 13.59
N VAL A 337 16.18 -21.46 13.00
CA VAL A 337 15.66 -22.79 12.67
C VAL A 337 15.47 -22.88 11.17
N TYR A 338 16.18 -23.80 10.51
CA TYR A 338 15.95 -24.15 9.12
C TYR A 338 14.89 -25.24 9.04
N PHE A 339 14.02 -25.13 8.03
CA PHE A 339 13.06 -26.16 7.71
C PHE A 339 13.08 -26.48 6.23
N GLU A 340 12.98 -27.76 5.90
CA GLU A 340 13.02 -28.24 4.53
C GLU A 340 12.06 -29.43 4.35
N GLN A 341 11.41 -29.48 3.20
CA GLN A 341 10.54 -30.56 2.79
C GLN A 341 11.31 -31.91 2.76
N LYS A 342 10.75 -32.96 3.33
CA LYS A 342 11.32 -34.31 3.29
C LYS A 342 11.41 -34.87 1.87
N ARG A 343 12.44 -35.66 1.60
CA ARG A 343 12.73 -36.20 0.25
C ARG A 343 11.60 -37.03 -0.36
N GLY A 344 10.75 -37.66 0.44
CA GLY A 344 9.62 -38.47 -0.03
C GLY A 344 8.40 -37.68 -0.43
N VAL A 345 8.29 -36.43 -0.03
CA VAL A 345 7.17 -35.55 -0.29
C VAL A 345 7.34 -34.93 -1.67
N LYS A 346 6.30 -35.01 -2.53
CA LYS A 346 6.35 -34.50 -3.92
C LYS A 346 5.56 -33.24 -4.14
N GLU A 347 4.74 -32.86 -3.19
CA GLU A 347 3.98 -31.61 -3.18
C GLU A 347 4.94 -30.42 -3.13
N PRO A 348 4.63 -29.30 -3.79
CA PRO A 348 5.45 -28.09 -3.75
C PRO A 348 5.26 -27.38 -2.40
N LEU A 349 6.04 -27.76 -1.41
CA LEU A 349 6.03 -27.17 -0.08
C LEU A 349 7.10 -26.09 0.07
N PHE A 350 7.00 -25.31 1.16
CA PHE A 350 7.99 -24.29 1.48
C PHE A 350 9.25 -24.89 2.11
N CYS A 351 10.37 -24.21 1.97
CA CYS A 351 11.59 -24.39 2.76
C CYS A 351 12.12 -23.00 3.13
N GLY A 352 12.90 -22.92 4.21
CA GLY A 352 13.41 -21.62 4.63
C GLY A 352 13.98 -21.59 6.03
N GLU A 353 13.97 -20.41 6.61
CA GLU A 353 14.59 -20.09 7.89
C GLU A 353 13.67 -19.21 8.75
N LEU A 354 13.68 -19.49 10.04
CA LEU A 354 12.93 -18.81 11.08
C LEU A 354 13.88 -18.25 12.12
N TYR A 355 13.72 -16.99 12.48
CA TYR A 355 14.53 -16.28 13.46
C TYR A 355 13.69 -16.08 14.72
N ILE A 356 13.95 -16.88 15.74
CA ILE A 356 13.15 -16.97 16.96
C ILE A 356 13.92 -16.32 18.10
N ASP A 357 13.32 -15.34 18.74
CA ASP A 357 13.89 -14.64 19.89
C ASP A 357 14.27 -15.61 21.01
N SER A 358 15.50 -15.54 21.50
CA SER A 358 16.01 -16.44 22.52
C SER A 358 15.45 -16.19 23.93
N GLU A 359 14.86 -15.01 24.18
CA GLU A 359 14.34 -14.63 25.50
C GLU A 359 12.86 -15.00 25.67
N ASN A 360 12.03 -14.71 24.67
CA ASN A 360 10.57 -14.84 24.77
C ASN A 360 9.96 -15.78 23.72
N SER A 361 10.78 -16.39 22.86
CA SER A 361 10.36 -17.29 21.77
C SER A 361 9.45 -16.63 20.73
N ALA A 362 9.47 -15.28 20.60
CA ALA A 362 8.74 -14.62 19.52
C ALA A 362 9.43 -14.83 18.17
N LEU A 363 8.66 -14.96 17.10
CA LEU A 363 9.21 -14.93 15.74
C LEU A 363 9.57 -13.49 15.40
N LEU A 364 10.85 -13.23 15.14
CA LEU A 364 11.35 -11.93 14.72
C LEU A 364 11.30 -11.78 13.19
N ARG A 365 11.68 -12.84 12.48
CA ARG A 365 11.70 -12.88 11.02
C ARG A 365 11.51 -14.29 10.51
N ALA A 366 10.89 -14.41 9.35
CA ALA A 366 10.85 -15.63 8.55
C ALA A 366 11.22 -15.30 7.11
N ARG A 367 12.06 -16.13 6.48
CA ARG A 367 12.32 -16.08 5.04
C ARG A 367 12.11 -17.47 4.48
N PHE A 368 11.23 -17.61 3.51
CA PHE A 368 10.89 -18.92 2.96
C PHE A 368 10.54 -18.84 1.48
N GLU A 369 10.77 -19.94 0.80
CA GLU A 369 10.48 -20.08 -0.63
C GLU A 369 9.87 -21.46 -0.91
N ILE A 370 9.18 -21.60 -2.03
CA ILE A 370 8.79 -22.93 -2.50
C ILE A 370 10.09 -23.69 -2.88
N HIS A 371 10.21 -24.91 -2.35
CA HIS A 371 11.39 -25.73 -2.58
C HIS A 371 11.76 -25.77 -4.08
N PRO A 372 13.01 -25.39 -4.50
CA PRO A 372 13.39 -25.17 -5.89
C PRO A 372 13.12 -26.37 -6.82
N ARG A 373 13.24 -27.61 -6.29
CA ARG A 373 12.94 -28.84 -7.05
C ARG A 373 11.48 -28.91 -7.51
N TYR A 374 10.55 -28.38 -6.72
CA TYR A 374 9.10 -28.54 -6.92
C TYR A 374 8.40 -27.21 -7.34
N VAL A 375 9.14 -26.11 -7.43
CA VAL A 375 8.57 -24.77 -7.69
C VAL A 375 7.73 -24.70 -8.97
N LYS A 376 8.08 -25.45 -10.02
CA LYS A 376 7.30 -25.50 -11.27
C LYS A 376 5.90 -26.10 -11.06
N ALA A 377 5.79 -27.09 -10.16
CA ALA A 377 4.50 -27.71 -9.83
C ALA A 377 3.57 -26.75 -9.07
N ALA A 378 4.14 -25.78 -8.35
CA ALA A 378 3.40 -24.74 -7.64
C ALA A 378 2.70 -23.73 -8.56
N THR A 379 2.97 -23.71 -9.87
CA THR A 379 2.43 -22.71 -10.80
C THR A 379 0.91 -22.56 -10.68
N ARG A 380 0.18 -23.65 -10.50
CA ARG A 380 -1.30 -23.62 -10.38
C ARG A 380 -1.80 -22.98 -9.08
N LEU A 381 -0.97 -22.90 -8.06
CA LEU A 381 -1.31 -22.30 -6.77
C LEU A 381 -1.22 -20.77 -6.84
N PHE A 382 -0.32 -20.23 -7.67
CA PHE A 382 0.00 -18.81 -7.72
C PHE A 382 -0.53 -18.08 -8.97
N VAL A 383 -0.67 -18.79 -10.10
CA VAL A 383 -1.24 -18.23 -11.33
C VAL A 383 -2.74 -18.50 -11.37
N ILE A 384 -3.53 -17.51 -10.92
CA ILE A 384 -5.00 -17.62 -10.82
C ILE A 384 -5.64 -17.58 -12.21
N ARG A 385 -5.16 -16.72 -13.10
CA ARG A 385 -5.66 -16.54 -14.47
C ARG A 385 -4.54 -16.11 -15.40
N GLN A 386 -4.55 -16.60 -16.63
CA GLN A 386 -3.63 -16.19 -17.69
C GLN A 386 -4.35 -16.12 -19.03
N ALA A 387 -3.89 -15.24 -19.92
CA ALA A 387 -4.43 -15.13 -21.26
C ALA A 387 -4.21 -16.43 -22.07
N PRO A 388 -5.12 -16.84 -22.98
CA PRO A 388 -5.04 -18.11 -23.71
C PRO A 388 -3.75 -18.31 -24.52
N LYS A 389 -3.08 -17.21 -24.92
CA LYS A 389 -1.85 -17.21 -25.72
C LYS A 389 -0.57 -17.18 -24.87
N ILE A 390 -0.71 -17.06 -23.55
CA ILE A 390 0.41 -16.97 -22.59
C ILE A 390 0.39 -18.19 -21.68
N ARG A 391 1.57 -18.77 -21.44
CA ARG A 391 1.78 -19.80 -20.44
C ARG A 391 2.86 -19.32 -19.48
N LEU A 392 2.50 -19.18 -18.22
CA LEU A 392 3.45 -18.92 -17.11
C LEU A 392 3.88 -20.23 -16.49
N THR A 393 5.13 -20.27 -16.06
CA THR A 393 5.70 -21.35 -15.25
C THR A 393 6.51 -20.71 -14.16
N THR A 394 6.23 -21.06 -12.91
CA THR A 394 6.93 -20.51 -11.74
C THR A 394 8.39 -20.96 -11.73
N GLU A 395 9.31 -20.01 -11.56
CA GLU A 395 10.75 -20.27 -11.42
C GLU A 395 11.24 -20.10 -9.99
N LYS A 396 10.72 -19.08 -9.27
CA LYS A 396 11.10 -18.80 -7.88
C LYS A 396 10.00 -18.01 -7.20
N LEU A 397 9.74 -18.32 -5.93
CA LEU A 397 8.78 -17.60 -5.07
C LEU A 397 9.43 -17.48 -3.70
N VAL A 398 9.77 -16.26 -3.29
CA VAL A 398 10.41 -15.99 -2.00
C VAL A 398 9.54 -15.03 -1.22
N TYR A 399 9.36 -15.32 0.05
CA TYR A 399 8.65 -14.46 0.99
C TYR A 399 9.55 -14.13 2.18
N THR A 400 9.44 -12.90 2.64
CA THR A 400 10.05 -12.43 3.88
C THR A 400 8.96 -11.79 4.72
N VAL A 401 8.90 -12.16 5.98
CA VAL A 401 7.99 -11.57 6.97
C VAL A 401 8.81 -11.22 8.20
N SER A 402 8.66 -10.01 8.72
CA SER A 402 9.30 -9.59 9.97
C SER A 402 8.29 -9.01 10.94
N TYR A 403 8.58 -9.20 12.21
CA TYR A 403 7.77 -8.75 13.34
C TYR A 403 8.59 -7.84 14.23
N LYS A 404 7.95 -6.81 14.79
CA LYS A 404 8.59 -5.92 15.75
C LYS A 404 7.69 -5.66 16.95
N PRO A 405 8.28 -5.51 18.15
CA PRO A 405 7.52 -5.21 19.33
C PRO A 405 7.11 -3.72 19.37
N TRP A 406 5.88 -3.49 19.79
CA TRP A 406 5.39 -2.19 20.24
C TRP A 406 4.64 -2.40 21.56
N ASN A 407 5.07 -1.69 22.61
CA ASN A 407 4.55 -1.87 23.98
C ASN A 407 4.56 -3.35 24.45
N GLY A 408 5.64 -4.08 24.14
CA GLY A 408 5.81 -5.48 24.52
C GLY A 408 5.05 -6.51 23.68
N THR A 409 4.23 -6.07 22.73
CA THR A 409 3.45 -6.94 21.83
C THR A 409 4.03 -6.88 20.42
N TYR A 410 4.22 -8.04 19.77
CA TYR A 410 4.77 -8.12 18.42
C TYR A 410 3.68 -7.96 17.36
N TYR A 411 4.00 -7.18 16.33
CA TYR A 411 3.15 -6.92 15.17
C TYR A 411 3.93 -7.16 13.89
N VAL A 412 3.24 -7.52 12.82
CA VAL A 412 3.83 -7.54 11.49
C VAL A 412 4.39 -6.16 11.17
N HIS A 413 5.69 -6.10 10.90
CA HIS A 413 6.40 -4.89 10.55
C HIS A 413 6.61 -4.78 9.04
N HIS A 414 7.15 -5.82 8.41
CA HIS A 414 7.42 -5.83 6.98
C HIS A 414 7.10 -7.19 6.37
N ILE A 415 6.44 -7.18 5.22
CA ILE A 415 6.16 -8.34 4.37
C ILE A 415 6.68 -8.01 2.99
N ARG A 416 7.41 -8.94 2.37
CA ARG A 416 7.84 -8.87 0.98
C ARG A 416 7.65 -10.21 0.29
N GLY A 417 7.18 -10.16 -0.96
CA GLY A 417 7.09 -11.30 -1.86
C GLY A 417 7.79 -10.99 -3.18
N ASP A 418 8.70 -11.86 -3.61
CA ASP A 418 9.41 -11.80 -4.88
C ASP A 418 9.06 -13.04 -5.72
N LEU A 419 8.38 -12.84 -6.85
CA LEU A 419 7.81 -13.91 -7.65
C LEU A 419 8.34 -13.85 -9.08
N TYR A 420 8.98 -14.92 -9.53
CA TYR A 420 9.60 -15.04 -10.85
C TYR A 420 8.90 -16.12 -11.67
N PHE A 421 8.46 -15.75 -12.87
CA PHE A 421 7.79 -16.66 -13.80
C PHE A 421 8.47 -16.64 -15.17
N LYS A 422 8.63 -17.80 -15.76
CA LYS A 422 8.95 -17.93 -17.16
C LYS A 422 7.70 -17.76 -18.00
N MET A 423 7.70 -16.82 -18.92
CA MET A 423 6.57 -16.58 -19.81
C MET A 423 6.82 -17.16 -21.19
N LYS A 424 5.95 -18.05 -21.67
CA LYS A 424 5.96 -18.60 -23.01
C LYS A 424 4.76 -18.11 -23.79
N ARG A 425 4.98 -17.54 -24.99
CA ARG A 425 3.91 -17.13 -25.92
C ARG A 425 3.74 -18.16 -27.04
N LYS A 426 2.51 -18.53 -27.40
CA LYS A 426 2.19 -19.59 -28.39
C LYS A 426 2.81 -19.42 -29.79
N ARG A 427 3.24 -18.21 -30.17
CA ARG A 427 3.80 -17.90 -31.49
C ARG A 427 5.27 -17.47 -31.49
N MET A 428 5.94 -17.39 -30.34
CA MET A 428 7.34 -17.03 -30.23
C MET A 428 8.17 -18.26 -29.86
N LEU A 429 8.89 -18.81 -30.84
CA LEU A 429 9.66 -20.03 -30.67
C LEU A 429 10.97 -19.85 -29.88
N PHE A 430 11.52 -18.63 -29.80
CA PHE A 430 12.88 -18.40 -29.28
C PHE A 430 12.98 -17.41 -28.12
N SER A 431 11.89 -16.90 -27.58
CA SER A 431 11.95 -15.95 -26.45
C SER A 431 11.04 -16.38 -25.31
N ASN A 432 11.64 -16.77 -24.18
CA ASN A 432 10.95 -17.08 -22.96
C ASN A 432 11.35 -16.04 -21.90
N PRO A 433 10.80 -14.81 -21.93
CA PRO A 433 11.18 -13.78 -20.98
C PRO A 433 10.76 -14.14 -19.55
N THR A 434 11.51 -13.64 -18.58
CA THR A 434 11.13 -13.67 -17.18
C THR A 434 10.15 -12.53 -16.91
N LEU A 435 9.02 -12.87 -16.32
CA LEU A 435 8.10 -11.97 -15.66
C LEU A 435 8.45 -11.96 -14.18
N TYR A 436 8.88 -10.82 -13.66
CA TYR A 436 9.12 -10.60 -12.25
C TYR A 436 8.02 -9.72 -11.71
N THR A 437 7.40 -10.14 -10.64
CA THR A 437 6.47 -9.33 -9.87
C THR A 437 6.86 -9.40 -8.40
N TRP A 438 6.77 -8.28 -7.73
CA TRP A 438 7.06 -8.18 -6.32
C TRP A 438 6.03 -7.32 -5.63
N PHE A 439 5.85 -7.55 -4.36
CA PHE A 439 5.03 -6.71 -3.51
C PHE A 439 5.66 -6.59 -2.13
N GLU A 440 5.39 -5.48 -1.47
CA GLU A 440 5.81 -5.27 -0.09
C GLU A 440 4.76 -4.47 0.68
N MET A 441 4.67 -4.71 1.97
CA MET A 441 3.82 -3.97 2.89
C MET A 441 4.60 -3.70 4.17
N VAL A 442 4.61 -2.43 4.60
CA VAL A 442 5.30 -1.98 5.82
C VAL A 442 4.29 -1.36 6.76
N THR A 443 4.32 -1.75 8.02
CA THR A 443 3.56 -1.09 9.08
C THR A 443 4.30 0.17 9.52
N CYS A 444 3.72 1.33 9.21
CA CYS A 444 4.29 2.64 9.51
C CYS A 444 3.79 3.24 10.82
N ARG A 445 2.62 2.78 11.30
CA ARG A 445 2.03 3.22 12.57
C ARG A 445 1.05 2.18 13.11
N ILE A 446 0.97 2.08 14.43
CA ILE A 446 0.04 1.22 15.16
C ILE A 446 -0.79 2.09 16.11
N ASP A 447 -2.10 1.94 16.07
CA ASP A 447 -3.06 2.61 16.96
C ASP A 447 -3.93 1.56 17.65
N GLY A 448 -3.90 1.53 18.99
CA GLY A 448 -4.66 0.57 19.81
C GLY A 448 -5.93 1.17 20.45
N GLU A 449 -6.21 2.46 20.26
CA GLU A 449 -7.31 3.15 20.91
C GLU A 449 -8.56 3.18 20.03
N ASN A 450 -9.73 2.98 20.65
CA ASN A 450 -11.05 3.09 19.98
C ASN A 450 -11.17 2.29 18.68
N VAL A 451 -10.58 1.10 18.66
CA VAL A 451 -10.53 0.25 17.46
C VAL A 451 -11.88 -0.42 17.22
N THR A 452 -12.50 -0.11 16.11
CA THR A 452 -13.76 -0.69 15.66
C THR A 452 -13.66 -1.17 14.21
N ARG A 453 -14.50 -2.14 13.84
CA ARG A 453 -14.56 -2.64 12.45
C ARG A 453 -15.03 -1.53 11.51
N PHE A 454 -14.44 -1.46 10.33
CA PHE A 454 -14.88 -0.50 9.32
C PHE A 454 -16.31 -0.78 8.85
N PRO A 455 -17.11 0.26 8.58
CA PRO A 455 -18.38 0.12 7.88
C PRO A 455 -18.18 -0.57 6.52
N ARG A 456 -19.19 -1.33 6.05
CA ARG A 456 -19.08 -2.10 4.79
C ARG A 456 -18.70 -1.22 3.59
N ALA A 457 -19.19 0.00 3.54
CA ALA A 457 -18.93 0.96 2.45
C ALA A 457 -17.46 1.45 2.40
N GLU A 458 -16.73 1.37 3.51
CA GLU A 458 -15.34 1.83 3.62
C GLU A 458 -14.32 0.70 3.42
N ARG A 459 -14.79 -0.55 3.38
CA ARG A 459 -13.91 -1.72 3.23
C ARG A 459 -13.48 -1.87 1.80
N LEU A 460 -12.19 -1.97 1.59
CA LEU A 460 -11.64 -2.42 0.32
C LEU A 460 -11.99 -3.90 0.13
N PRO A 461 -12.61 -4.30 -0.99
CA PRO A 461 -12.74 -5.72 -1.32
C PRO A 461 -11.36 -6.36 -1.40
N VAL A 462 -11.12 -7.44 -0.67
CA VAL A 462 -9.79 -8.09 -0.53
C VAL A 462 -9.23 -8.56 -1.87
N HIS A 463 -10.11 -8.82 -2.84
CA HIS A 463 -9.76 -9.26 -4.20
C HIS A 463 -9.60 -8.10 -5.20
N THR A 464 -9.52 -6.85 -4.73
CA THR A 464 -9.34 -5.69 -5.63
C THR A 464 -8.03 -5.83 -6.37
N VAL A 465 -8.10 -5.85 -7.70
CA VAL A 465 -6.93 -5.80 -8.58
C VAL A 465 -6.69 -4.33 -8.89
N PHE A 466 -5.62 -3.78 -8.37
CA PHE A 466 -5.26 -2.37 -8.58
C PHE A 466 -4.91 -2.05 -10.03
N SER A 467 -4.67 -3.07 -10.88
CA SER A 467 -4.39 -2.88 -12.30
C SER A 467 -5.54 -2.25 -13.11
N GLU A 468 -6.73 -2.09 -12.53
CA GLU A 468 -7.91 -1.56 -13.22
C GLU A 468 -8.29 -0.13 -12.83
N THR A 469 -7.47 0.56 -12.02
CA THR A 469 -7.75 1.94 -11.55
C THR A 469 -6.79 2.95 -12.17
N ASP A 470 -7.30 4.06 -12.71
CA ASP A 470 -6.50 5.14 -13.29
C ASP A 470 -6.19 6.20 -12.22
N PHE A 471 -4.89 6.45 -11.94
CA PHE A 471 -4.42 7.51 -11.06
C PHE A 471 -3.20 8.22 -11.67
N LYS A 472 -3.05 9.53 -11.40
CA LYS A 472 -1.85 10.30 -11.78
C LYS A 472 -0.85 10.30 -10.63
N TYR A 473 0.43 10.15 -10.94
CA TYR A 473 1.50 10.26 -9.97
C TYR A 473 1.77 11.74 -9.65
N ASP A 474 1.90 12.03 -8.36
CA ASP A 474 2.27 13.34 -7.83
C ASP A 474 3.30 13.12 -6.71
N ALA A 475 4.47 13.75 -6.78
CA ALA A 475 5.54 13.58 -5.81
C ALA A 475 5.14 14.03 -4.39
N ASP A 476 4.29 15.07 -4.30
CA ASP A 476 3.77 15.59 -3.03
C ASP A 476 2.47 14.90 -2.59
N PHE A 477 2.04 13.91 -3.37
CA PHE A 477 0.78 13.20 -3.16
C PHE A 477 0.68 12.55 -1.78
N TRP A 478 1.79 12.05 -1.24
CA TRP A 478 1.76 11.28 0.01
C TRP A 478 1.56 12.13 1.26
N GLY A 479 1.93 13.42 1.25
CA GLY A 479 1.78 14.32 2.40
C GLY A 479 2.50 13.77 3.64
N ASP A 480 1.77 13.63 4.76
CA ASP A 480 2.30 13.22 6.05
C ASP A 480 2.52 11.72 6.21
N PHE A 481 2.12 10.92 5.23
CA PHE A 481 2.29 9.46 5.32
C PHE A 481 3.74 9.04 5.19
N ASN A 482 4.15 8.09 6.02
CA ASN A 482 5.43 7.41 5.88
C ASN A 482 5.34 6.42 4.72
N VAL A 483 6.13 6.68 3.69
CA VAL A 483 6.22 5.86 2.48
C VAL A 483 7.67 5.52 2.20
N ILE A 484 7.92 4.35 1.60
CA ILE A 484 9.28 3.98 1.17
C ILE A 484 9.65 4.85 -0.02
N PRO A 485 10.83 5.52 -0.04
CA PRO A 485 11.29 6.30 -1.19
C PRO A 485 11.32 5.44 -2.47
N LEU A 486 11.03 6.06 -3.62
CA LEU A 486 11.25 5.40 -4.91
C LEU A 486 12.74 5.32 -5.18
N GLU A 487 13.18 4.18 -5.71
CA GLU A 487 14.53 4.02 -6.22
C GLU A 487 14.78 4.99 -7.39
N GLU A 488 15.96 5.60 -7.46
CA GLU A 488 16.31 6.61 -8.47
C GLU A 488 16.10 6.12 -9.92
N GLU A 489 16.45 4.86 -10.22
CA GLU A 489 16.21 4.27 -11.54
C GLU A 489 14.72 4.20 -11.88
N LEU A 490 13.90 3.81 -10.91
CA LEU A 490 12.46 3.73 -11.06
C LEU A 490 11.85 5.13 -11.23
N GLY A 491 12.31 6.12 -10.45
CA GLY A 491 11.92 7.52 -10.57
C GLY A 491 12.18 8.08 -11.97
N LYS A 492 13.38 7.88 -12.53
CA LYS A 492 13.73 8.29 -13.91
C LYS A 492 12.85 7.63 -14.98
N ILE A 493 12.45 6.39 -14.78
CA ILE A 493 11.54 5.67 -15.71
C ILE A 493 10.14 6.28 -15.62
N ILE A 494 9.67 6.59 -14.42
CA ILE A 494 8.35 7.19 -14.15
C ILE A 494 8.26 8.57 -14.79
N GLU A 495 9.26 9.43 -14.60
CA GLU A 495 9.33 10.76 -15.25
C GLU A 495 9.22 10.66 -16.76
N LYS A 496 9.96 9.74 -17.39
CA LYS A 496 9.88 9.51 -18.85
C LYS A 496 8.50 9.05 -19.31
N VAL A 497 7.83 8.19 -18.53
CA VAL A 497 6.48 7.72 -18.85
C VAL A 497 5.46 8.85 -18.69
N SER A 498 5.56 9.64 -17.63
CA SER A 498 4.68 10.79 -17.37
C SER A 498 4.81 11.87 -18.46
N LEU A 499 6.04 12.26 -18.84
CA LEU A 499 6.30 13.20 -19.91
C LEU A 499 5.73 12.74 -21.26
N LYS A 500 5.78 11.44 -21.56
CA LYS A 500 5.17 10.90 -22.80
C LYS A 500 3.65 10.95 -22.77
N ILE A 501 3.03 10.75 -21.64
CA ILE A 501 1.56 10.84 -21.48
C ILE A 501 1.12 12.30 -21.73
N GLU A 502 1.81 13.26 -21.14
CA GLU A 502 1.53 14.70 -21.37
C GLU A 502 1.71 15.12 -22.84
N GLN A 503 2.73 14.60 -23.53
CA GLN A 503 2.94 14.86 -24.95
C GLN A 503 1.90 14.19 -25.87
N THR A 504 1.30 13.09 -25.43
CA THR A 504 0.28 12.37 -26.20
C THR A 504 -1.12 12.95 -25.98
N GLU A 505 -1.35 13.67 -24.87
CA GLU A 505 -2.61 14.37 -24.56
C GLU A 505 -2.64 15.82 -25.08
N ALA A 506 -1.52 16.34 -25.57
CA ALA A 506 -1.48 17.63 -26.25
C ALA A 506 -2.00 17.49 -27.71
N PRO A 507 -3.00 18.28 -28.15
CA PRO A 507 -3.63 18.15 -29.46
C PRO A 507 -2.70 18.50 -30.63
#